data_c902ae28b1f87c371b9b99c4049393f0
#
_entry.id   c902ae28b1f87c371b9b99c4049393f0
#
_cell.length_a   1.000
_cell.length_b   1.000
_cell.length_c   1.000
_cell.angle_alpha   90.00
_cell.angle_beta   90.00
_cell.angle_gamma   90.00
#
_symmetry.space_group_name_H-M   'P 1'
#
loop_
_entity.id
_entity.type
_entity.pdbx_description
1 polymer ?
#
loop_
_entity_poly.entity_id
_entity_poly.type
_entity_poly.pdbx_seq_one_letter_code
_entity_poly.pdbx_strand_id
1 'polypeptide(L)'
;MLARILRLLPTSTIEGYEHPDLVSEIYAKTVAAEPTGEWPEIRNTETVLDFGGACGIHYKLARREAPLVRWAVVETPAMVRQAAQLETDHLRFFETIEAAASWLGTIDLIHSNGAVQYTPNPIEMVRQLAGVGAPRMQWKRLFFSDQPLAERQRSMLIENGPRAMGRVRFSTKAVTYDRKSFSRSEFEAAHVGYRVESSGSDWSDFVREPSTAC
;
A
#
# COMPACT_ATOMS: atom_id res chain seq x y z
N MET A 1 4.99 9.85 -34.27
CA MET A 1 3.89 10.81 -34.01
C MET A 1 2.50 10.16 -34.09
N LEU A 2 2.36 8.85 -34.09
CA LEU A 2 1.08 8.11 -34.23
C LEU A 2 0.62 7.37 -32.94
N ALA A 3 1.40 7.41 -31.84
CA ALA A 3 1.08 6.68 -30.61
C ALA A 3 0.13 7.43 -29.64
N ARG A 4 -0.43 8.56 -30.04
CA ARG A 4 -1.23 9.45 -29.17
C ARG A 4 -2.74 9.46 -29.45
N ILE A 5 -3.21 8.66 -30.42
CA ILE A 5 -4.58 8.85 -30.97
C ILE A 5 -5.58 7.74 -30.58
N LEU A 6 -5.17 6.68 -29.92
CA LEU A 6 -6.10 5.64 -29.48
C LEU A 6 -6.17 5.54 -27.94
N ARG A 7 -6.50 6.63 -27.24
CA ARG A 7 -7.27 6.50 -26.01
C ARG A 7 -8.68 6.06 -26.44
N LEU A 8 -8.83 4.77 -26.70
CA LEU A 8 -10.15 4.18 -26.86
C LEU A 8 -10.99 4.58 -25.67
N LEU A 9 -12.15 5.19 -25.90
CA LEU A 9 -13.11 5.44 -24.86
C LEU A 9 -13.38 4.09 -24.19
N PRO A 10 -13.38 4.01 -22.86
CA PRO A 10 -13.60 2.73 -22.20
C PRO A 10 -14.96 2.17 -22.58
N THR A 11 -14.99 0.91 -22.96
CA THR A 11 -16.22 0.20 -23.35
C THR A 11 -17.06 -0.17 -22.14
N SER A 12 -16.46 -0.23 -20.94
CA SER A 12 -17.14 -0.48 -19.67
C SER A 12 -16.38 0.16 -18.52
N THR A 13 -17.09 0.42 -17.43
CA THR A 13 -16.51 0.91 -16.17
C THR A 13 -16.80 -0.11 -15.09
N ILE A 14 -15.77 -0.47 -14.32
CA ILE A 14 -15.86 -1.30 -13.14
C ILE A 14 -15.65 -0.43 -11.90
N GLU A 15 -16.21 -0.84 -10.76
CA GLU A 15 -16.23 -0.04 -9.55
C GLU A 15 -15.55 -0.76 -8.39
N GLY A 16 -14.72 0.00 -7.66
CA GLY A 16 -14.10 -0.44 -6.42
C GLY A 16 -12.86 -1.32 -6.59
N TYR A 17 -12.10 -1.42 -5.52
CA TYR A 17 -10.86 -2.20 -5.47
C TYR A 17 -11.07 -3.72 -5.40
N GLU A 18 -12.27 -4.16 -5.04
CA GLU A 18 -12.60 -5.60 -4.91
C GLU A 18 -13.14 -6.23 -6.19
N HIS A 19 -13.26 -5.45 -7.28
CA HIS A 19 -13.75 -6.01 -8.54
C HIS A 19 -12.79 -7.09 -9.06
N PRO A 20 -13.30 -8.30 -9.43
CA PRO A 20 -12.46 -9.44 -9.82
C PRO A 20 -11.47 -9.14 -10.94
N ASP A 21 -11.86 -8.34 -11.93
CA ASP A 21 -10.96 -7.96 -13.05
C ASP A 21 -9.78 -7.13 -12.54
N LEU A 22 -10.01 -6.21 -11.59
CA LEU A 22 -8.95 -5.37 -11.02
C LEU A 22 -7.99 -6.20 -10.17
N VAL A 23 -8.55 -7.04 -9.30
CA VAL A 23 -7.76 -7.95 -8.45
C VAL A 23 -6.91 -8.89 -9.32
N SER A 24 -7.48 -9.48 -10.36
CA SER A 24 -6.75 -10.36 -11.28
C SER A 24 -5.66 -9.64 -12.06
N GLU A 25 -5.89 -8.38 -12.48
CA GLU A 25 -4.88 -7.58 -13.18
C GLU A 25 -3.70 -7.24 -12.26
N ILE A 26 -3.98 -6.81 -11.03
CA ILE A 26 -2.94 -6.51 -10.03
C ILE A 26 -2.12 -7.75 -9.71
N TYR A 27 -2.79 -8.89 -9.48
CA TYR A 27 -2.14 -10.17 -9.22
C TYR A 27 -1.21 -10.57 -10.36
N ALA A 28 -1.72 -10.60 -11.60
CA ALA A 28 -0.95 -10.99 -12.78
C ALA A 28 0.29 -10.09 -12.99
N LYS A 29 0.14 -8.80 -12.74
CA LYS A 29 1.25 -7.84 -12.79
C LYS A 29 2.26 -8.06 -11.68
N THR A 30 1.80 -8.31 -10.45
CA THR A 30 2.70 -8.57 -9.32
C THR A 30 3.52 -9.85 -9.55
N VAL A 31 2.90 -10.91 -10.06
CA VAL A 31 3.61 -12.15 -10.41
C VAL A 31 4.70 -11.88 -11.46
N ALA A 32 4.37 -11.11 -12.52
CA ALA A 32 5.26 -10.83 -13.63
C ALA A 32 6.31 -9.73 -13.35
N ALA A 33 6.11 -8.92 -12.30
CA ALA A 33 7.00 -7.81 -12.01
C ALA A 33 8.29 -8.27 -11.34
N GLU A 34 9.41 -7.77 -11.85
CA GLU A 34 10.68 -7.80 -11.15
C GLU A 34 10.93 -6.39 -10.59
N PRO A 35 10.87 -6.22 -9.26
CA PRO A 35 11.06 -4.91 -8.67
C PRO A 35 12.48 -4.41 -8.90
N THR A 36 12.59 -3.14 -9.25
CA THR A 36 13.87 -2.46 -9.45
C THR A 36 14.08 -1.44 -8.34
N GLY A 37 15.33 -1.08 -8.08
CA GLY A 37 15.73 -0.16 -7.01
C GLY A 37 16.31 -0.88 -5.81
N GLU A 38 16.70 -0.11 -4.83
CA GLU A 38 17.26 -0.54 -3.56
C GLU A 38 16.40 0.00 -2.42
N TRP A 39 16.42 -0.69 -1.31
CA TRP A 39 15.75 -0.27 -0.08
C TRP A 39 16.65 -0.57 1.13
N PRO A 40 17.77 0.16 1.26
CA PRO A 40 18.78 -0.15 2.28
C PRO A 40 18.25 -0.05 3.72
N GLU A 41 17.24 0.79 3.97
CA GLU A 41 16.65 0.98 5.30
C GLU A 41 15.92 -0.27 5.82
N ILE A 42 15.62 -1.25 4.93
CA ILE A 42 14.95 -2.49 5.31
C ILE A 42 15.92 -3.56 5.84
N ARG A 43 17.24 -3.42 5.64
CA ARG A 43 18.25 -4.46 5.92
C ARG A 43 18.21 -5.03 7.33
N ASN A 44 17.89 -4.19 8.31
CA ASN A 44 17.82 -4.56 9.73
C ASN A 44 16.37 -4.70 10.23
N THR A 45 15.42 -4.96 9.33
CA THR A 45 14.02 -5.13 9.65
C THR A 45 13.68 -6.61 9.56
N GLU A 46 13.16 -7.18 10.63
CA GLU A 46 12.76 -8.59 10.68
C GLU A 46 11.28 -8.79 10.36
N THR A 47 10.45 -7.79 10.70
CA THR A 47 8.99 -7.90 10.57
C THR A 47 8.36 -6.62 10.02
N VAL A 48 7.49 -6.77 9.03
CA VAL A 48 6.79 -5.65 8.40
C VAL A 48 5.29 -5.92 8.30
N LEU A 49 4.50 -4.94 8.73
CA LEU A 49 3.08 -4.85 8.43
C LEU A 49 2.91 -3.87 7.27
N ASP A 50 2.44 -4.37 6.12
CA ASP A 50 2.27 -3.60 4.88
C ASP A 50 0.77 -3.36 4.63
N PHE A 51 0.30 -2.15 4.95
CA PHE A 51 -1.10 -1.79 4.78
C PHE A 51 -1.39 -1.37 3.34
N GLY A 52 -2.30 -2.09 2.68
CA GLY A 52 -2.64 -1.88 1.28
C GLY A 52 -1.53 -2.31 0.32
N GLY A 53 -0.76 -3.33 0.70
CA GLY A 53 0.39 -3.83 -0.07
C GLY A 53 0.01 -4.67 -1.30
N ALA A 54 -1.28 -4.74 -1.64
CA ALA A 54 -1.84 -5.53 -2.73
C ALA A 54 -1.35 -7.00 -2.70
N CYS A 55 -0.72 -7.48 -3.75
CA CYS A 55 -0.18 -8.84 -3.82
C CYS A 55 1.30 -8.93 -3.39
N GLY A 56 1.82 -7.97 -2.60
CA GLY A 56 3.14 -8.06 -1.99
C GLY A 56 4.32 -7.66 -2.88
N ILE A 57 4.13 -6.67 -3.78
CA ILE A 57 5.24 -6.19 -4.62
C ILE A 57 6.40 -5.62 -3.80
N HIS A 58 6.09 -4.94 -2.68
CA HIS A 58 7.11 -4.38 -1.78
C HIS A 58 7.90 -5.46 -1.05
N TYR A 59 7.26 -6.57 -0.69
CA TYR A 59 7.96 -7.75 -0.17
C TYR A 59 8.99 -8.30 -1.17
N LYS A 60 8.65 -8.37 -2.47
CA LYS A 60 9.60 -8.81 -3.50
C LYS A 60 10.84 -7.92 -3.55
N LEU A 61 10.69 -6.61 -3.33
CA LEU A 61 11.80 -5.67 -3.24
C LEU A 61 12.57 -5.85 -1.92
N ALA A 62 11.86 -5.85 -0.79
CA ALA A 62 12.45 -5.90 0.55
C ALA A 62 13.31 -7.14 0.78
N ARG A 63 12.83 -8.33 0.35
CA ARG A 63 13.57 -9.59 0.51
C ARG A 63 14.92 -9.65 -0.20
N ARG A 64 15.21 -8.75 -1.11
CA ARG A 64 16.53 -8.65 -1.75
C ARG A 64 17.58 -8.12 -0.79
N GLU A 65 17.17 -7.22 0.11
CA GLU A 65 18.03 -6.59 1.12
C GLU A 65 17.92 -7.30 2.49
N ALA A 66 16.74 -7.85 2.80
CA ALA A 66 16.42 -8.59 4.02
C ALA A 66 15.77 -9.95 3.67
N PRO A 67 16.55 -10.98 3.30
CA PRO A 67 16.02 -12.24 2.76
C PRO A 67 15.10 -13.02 3.72
N LEU A 68 15.22 -12.80 5.02
CA LEU A 68 14.44 -13.48 6.06
C LEU A 68 13.31 -12.61 6.63
N VAL A 69 13.07 -11.42 6.07
CA VAL A 69 12.00 -10.54 6.55
C VAL A 69 10.65 -11.23 6.48
N ARG A 70 9.90 -11.19 7.59
CA ARG A 70 8.51 -11.63 7.64
C ARG A 70 7.61 -10.44 7.30
N TRP A 71 6.69 -10.67 6.38
CA TRP A 71 5.89 -9.62 5.75
C TRP A 71 4.40 -9.98 5.79
N ALA A 72 3.62 -9.22 6.54
CA ALA A 72 2.17 -9.33 6.60
C ALA A 72 1.53 -8.22 5.79
N VAL A 73 0.83 -8.56 4.73
CA VAL A 73 0.03 -7.62 3.95
C VAL A 73 -1.38 -7.58 4.50
N VAL A 74 -1.88 -6.38 4.82
CA VAL A 74 -3.29 -6.16 5.18
C VAL A 74 -4.01 -5.58 3.97
N GLU A 75 -5.04 -6.29 3.49
CA GLU A 75 -5.74 -5.95 2.25
C GLU A 75 -7.22 -6.31 2.28
N THR A 76 -7.93 -5.89 1.23
CA THR A 76 -9.36 -6.20 1.06
C THR A 76 -9.58 -7.71 0.91
N PRO A 77 -10.76 -8.24 1.31
CA PRO A 77 -11.04 -9.68 1.24
C PRO A 77 -10.81 -10.30 -0.15
N ALA A 78 -11.17 -9.57 -1.22
CA ALA A 78 -10.99 -10.08 -2.58
C ALA A 78 -9.51 -10.19 -2.95
N MET A 79 -8.68 -9.21 -2.52
CA MET A 79 -7.24 -9.22 -2.77
C MET A 79 -6.55 -10.31 -1.95
N VAL A 80 -6.90 -10.46 -0.67
CA VAL A 80 -6.39 -11.53 0.20
C VAL A 80 -6.63 -12.91 -0.40
N ARG A 81 -7.86 -13.19 -0.81
CA ARG A 81 -8.20 -14.48 -1.47
C ARG A 81 -7.36 -14.75 -2.72
N GLN A 82 -7.15 -13.73 -3.54
CA GLN A 82 -6.35 -13.89 -4.77
C GLN A 82 -4.86 -14.05 -4.47
N ALA A 83 -4.35 -13.26 -3.52
CA ALA A 83 -2.95 -13.21 -3.16
C ALA A 83 -2.49 -14.42 -2.32
N ALA A 84 -3.41 -15.17 -1.71
CA ALA A 84 -3.11 -16.38 -0.94
C ALA A 84 -2.25 -17.39 -1.69
N GLN A 85 -2.31 -17.42 -3.03
CA GLN A 85 -1.48 -18.26 -3.88
C GLN A 85 0.03 -17.87 -3.85
N LEU A 86 0.35 -16.69 -3.32
CA LEU A 86 1.73 -16.18 -3.22
C LEU A 86 2.31 -16.34 -1.80
N GLU A 87 1.53 -16.90 -0.87
CA GLU A 87 1.98 -17.08 0.50
C GLU A 87 3.19 -18.00 0.60
N THR A 88 4.03 -17.68 1.57
CA THR A 88 5.22 -18.46 1.96
C THR A 88 5.36 -18.44 3.48
N ASP A 89 6.38 -19.04 4.04
CA ASP A 89 6.67 -18.92 5.48
C ASP A 89 6.99 -17.49 5.90
N HIS A 90 7.36 -16.62 4.95
CA HIS A 90 7.75 -15.24 5.19
C HIS A 90 6.75 -14.20 4.66
N LEU A 91 5.79 -14.56 3.83
CA LEU A 91 4.76 -13.67 3.27
C LEU A 91 3.38 -14.21 3.55
N ARG A 92 2.52 -13.43 4.19
CA ARG A 92 1.12 -13.75 4.45
C ARG A 92 0.21 -12.56 4.17
N PHE A 93 -1.07 -12.87 3.90
CA PHE A 93 -2.09 -11.88 3.59
C PHE A 93 -3.23 -11.98 4.60
N PHE A 94 -3.71 -10.83 5.08
CA PHE A 94 -4.71 -10.73 6.14
C PHE A 94 -5.75 -9.67 5.79
N GLU A 95 -6.98 -9.87 6.27
CA GLU A 95 -8.06 -8.90 6.10
C GLU A 95 -8.06 -7.83 7.20
N THR A 96 -7.37 -8.08 8.31
CA THR A 96 -7.32 -7.15 9.46
C THR A 96 -5.91 -6.91 9.98
N ILE A 97 -5.73 -5.75 10.59
CA ILE A 97 -4.47 -5.35 11.25
C ILE A 97 -4.16 -6.30 12.41
N GLU A 98 -5.17 -6.69 13.19
CA GLU A 98 -5.02 -7.54 14.36
C GLU A 98 -4.52 -8.95 13.99
N ALA A 99 -5.07 -9.52 12.92
CA ALA A 99 -4.64 -10.84 12.44
C ALA A 99 -3.19 -10.81 11.93
N ALA A 100 -2.82 -9.75 11.20
CA ALA A 100 -1.46 -9.52 10.72
C ALA A 100 -0.48 -9.34 11.89
N ALA A 101 -0.84 -8.51 12.87
CA ALA A 101 -0.04 -8.26 14.06
C ALA A 101 0.14 -9.53 14.90
N SER A 102 -0.92 -10.32 15.07
CA SER A 102 -0.86 -11.60 15.79
C SER A 102 0.09 -12.60 15.12
N TRP A 103 0.10 -12.66 13.79
CA TRP A 103 1.02 -13.54 13.06
C TRP A 103 2.47 -13.09 13.13
N LEU A 104 2.73 -11.77 13.05
CA LEU A 104 4.08 -11.21 13.15
C LEU A 104 4.65 -11.33 14.58
N GLY A 105 3.83 -11.14 15.61
CA GLY A 105 4.23 -11.02 17.00
C GLY A 105 4.78 -9.63 17.30
N THR A 106 6.06 -9.39 17.04
CA THR A 106 6.65 -8.03 17.03
C THR A 106 6.54 -7.42 15.64
N ILE A 107 6.49 -6.10 15.57
CA ILE A 107 6.45 -5.37 14.29
C ILE A 107 7.51 -4.29 14.34
N ASP A 108 8.52 -4.38 13.45
CA ASP A 108 9.61 -3.40 13.38
C ASP A 108 9.26 -2.22 12.50
N LEU A 109 8.41 -2.45 11.49
CA LEU A 109 8.04 -1.43 10.53
C LEU A 109 6.58 -1.59 10.12
N ILE A 110 5.83 -0.49 10.15
CA ILE A 110 4.59 -0.35 9.40
C ILE A 110 4.91 0.39 8.10
N HIS A 111 4.54 -0.21 6.98
CA HIS A 111 4.68 0.36 5.66
C HIS A 111 3.32 0.56 5.00
N SER A 112 3.13 1.65 4.27
CA SER A 112 1.97 1.84 3.40
C SER A 112 2.34 2.73 2.21
N ASN A 113 1.95 2.30 1.01
CA ASN A 113 2.31 2.97 -0.22
C ASN A 113 1.07 3.24 -1.09
N GLY A 114 0.49 4.42 -0.94
CA GLY A 114 -0.65 4.86 -1.73
C GLY A 114 -1.94 4.11 -1.42
N ALA A 115 -2.19 3.75 -0.16
CA ALA A 115 -3.37 2.95 0.22
C ALA A 115 -4.33 3.69 1.15
N VAL A 116 -3.84 4.37 2.17
CA VAL A 116 -4.68 4.93 3.25
C VAL A 116 -5.75 5.90 2.72
N GLN A 117 -5.45 6.68 1.70
CA GLN A 117 -6.40 7.63 1.07
C GLN A 117 -7.61 6.98 0.41
N TYR A 118 -7.61 5.68 0.22
CA TYR A 118 -8.71 4.91 -0.36
C TYR A 118 -9.59 4.23 0.68
N THR A 119 -9.27 4.38 1.97
CA THR A 119 -10.11 3.88 3.06
C THR A 119 -11.29 4.80 3.32
N PRO A 120 -12.38 4.29 3.91
CA PRO A 120 -13.53 5.12 4.29
C PRO A 120 -13.16 6.28 5.22
N ASN A 121 -12.23 6.07 6.14
CA ASN A 121 -11.76 7.07 7.12
C ASN A 121 -10.23 7.05 7.22
N PRO A 122 -9.51 7.76 6.32
CA PRO A 122 -8.04 7.72 6.26
C PRO A 122 -7.34 8.04 7.58
N ILE A 123 -7.75 9.10 8.26
CA ILE A 123 -7.12 9.54 9.51
C ILE A 123 -7.37 8.55 10.65
N GLU A 124 -8.55 7.95 10.71
CA GLU A 124 -8.83 6.90 11.70
C GLU A 124 -7.99 5.65 11.43
N MET A 125 -7.82 5.27 10.17
CA MET A 125 -6.94 4.17 9.78
C MET A 125 -5.49 4.43 10.19
N VAL A 126 -5.01 5.67 10.01
CA VAL A 126 -3.67 6.07 10.47
C VAL A 126 -3.54 5.91 11.99
N ARG A 127 -4.55 6.32 12.79
CA ARG A 127 -4.55 6.12 14.24
C ARG A 127 -4.51 4.66 14.65
N GLN A 128 -5.28 3.81 13.97
CA GLN A 128 -5.28 2.36 14.22
C GLN A 128 -3.89 1.76 13.95
N LEU A 129 -3.27 2.11 12.84
CA LEU A 129 -1.92 1.66 12.50
C LEU A 129 -0.88 2.19 13.49
N ALA A 130 -0.95 3.47 13.88
CA ALA A 130 -0.06 4.03 14.90
C ALA A 130 -0.25 3.34 16.27
N GLY A 131 -1.49 2.97 16.61
CA GLY A 131 -1.84 2.23 17.82
C GLY A 131 -1.19 0.84 17.93
N VAL A 132 -0.75 0.24 16.83
CA VAL A 132 0.01 -1.01 16.81
C VAL A 132 1.36 -0.87 17.55
N GLY A 133 1.95 0.32 17.51
CA GLY A 133 3.11 0.68 18.31
C GLY A 133 4.46 0.20 17.74
N ALA A 134 4.57 -0.02 16.45
CA ALA A 134 5.85 -0.33 15.80
C ALA A 134 6.87 0.81 15.99
N PRO A 135 8.17 0.53 16.11
CA PRO A 135 9.19 1.57 16.27
C PRO A 135 9.30 2.54 15.09
N ARG A 136 8.93 2.10 13.89
CA ARG A 136 9.00 2.93 12.67
C ARG A 136 7.74 2.79 11.82
N MET A 137 7.37 3.87 11.13
CA MET A 137 6.30 3.87 10.13
C MET A 137 6.78 4.59 8.87
N GLN A 138 6.53 4.02 7.70
CA GLN A 138 6.85 4.60 6.40
C GLN A 138 5.61 4.73 5.53
N TRP A 139 5.34 5.96 5.12
CA TRP A 139 4.21 6.31 4.30
C TRP A 139 4.68 6.88 2.98
N LYS A 140 4.23 6.32 1.88
CA LYS A 140 4.57 6.76 0.53
C LYS A 140 3.32 7.04 -0.29
N ARG A 141 3.42 7.93 -1.27
CA ARG A 141 2.34 8.33 -2.19
C ARG A 141 1.06 8.76 -1.46
N LEU A 142 1.23 9.60 -0.44
CA LEU A 142 0.13 10.24 0.28
C LEU A 142 -0.52 11.32 -0.57
N PHE A 143 -1.80 11.56 -0.35
CA PHE A 143 -2.54 12.60 -1.06
C PHE A 143 -2.95 13.72 -0.09
N PHE A 144 -2.04 14.65 0.13
CA PHE A 144 -2.26 15.81 0.99
C PHE A 144 -3.00 16.93 0.27
N SER A 145 -3.86 17.64 1.01
CA SER A 145 -4.54 18.87 0.58
C SER A 145 -4.89 19.72 1.80
N ASP A 146 -4.71 21.02 1.71
CA ASP A 146 -5.14 21.97 2.75
C ASP A 146 -6.67 22.04 2.86
N GLN A 147 -7.38 21.61 1.83
CA GLN A 147 -8.82 21.44 1.84
C GLN A 147 -9.12 19.96 1.58
N PRO A 148 -9.51 19.18 2.62
CA PRO A 148 -9.86 17.77 2.45
C PRO A 148 -10.97 17.59 1.43
N LEU A 149 -10.73 16.75 0.45
CA LEU A 149 -11.64 16.45 -0.66
C LEU A 149 -11.90 14.95 -0.72
N ALA A 150 -13.13 14.59 -1.03
CA ALA A 150 -13.45 13.26 -1.53
C ALA A 150 -13.67 13.40 -3.05
N GLU A 151 -12.89 12.67 -3.83
CA GLU A 151 -13.00 12.68 -5.28
C GLU A 151 -13.13 11.29 -5.85
N ARG A 152 -13.88 11.17 -6.94
CA ARG A 152 -13.98 9.92 -7.66
C ARG A 152 -12.88 9.86 -8.71
N GLN A 153 -11.90 9.04 -8.46
CA GLN A 153 -10.79 8.79 -9.38
C GLN A 153 -11.19 7.77 -10.45
N ARG A 154 -10.68 7.98 -11.67
CA ARG A 154 -10.85 7.07 -12.78
C ARG A 154 -9.50 6.77 -13.42
N SER A 155 -9.21 5.50 -13.63
CA SER A 155 -8.02 5.01 -14.34
C SER A 155 -8.39 3.92 -15.33
N MET A 156 -7.52 3.64 -16.28
CA MET A 156 -7.68 2.42 -17.08
C MET A 156 -7.30 1.20 -16.25
N LEU A 157 -7.97 0.07 -16.45
CA LEU A 157 -7.69 -1.17 -15.73
C LEU A 157 -6.20 -1.53 -15.79
N ILE A 158 -5.61 -1.41 -16.96
CA ILE A 158 -4.18 -1.70 -17.21
C ILE A 158 -3.20 -0.72 -16.53
N GLU A 159 -3.64 0.39 -15.99
CA GLU A 159 -2.81 1.36 -15.27
C GLU A 159 -2.65 0.98 -13.79
N ASN A 160 -3.45 0.04 -13.29
CA ASN A 160 -3.42 -0.39 -11.90
C ASN A 160 -2.37 -1.50 -11.66
N GLY A 161 -1.86 -1.55 -10.43
CA GLY A 161 -0.81 -2.48 -10.02
C GLY A 161 0.60 -2.05 -10.44
N PRO A 162 1.62 -2.87 -10.16
CA PRO A 162 3.01 -2.57 -10.48
C PRO A 162 3.26 -2.53 -11.99
N ARG A 163 4.33 -1.82 -12.39
CA ARG A 163 4.78 -1.88 -13.78
C ARG A 163 5.38 -3.26 -14.04
N ALA A 164 4.78 -4.00 -14.98
CA ALA A 164 5.32 -5.27 -15.44
C ALA A 164 5.93 -5.09 -16.84
N MET A 165 7.21 -5.41 -16.98
CA MET A 165 7.87 -5.37 -18.29
C MET A 165 7.34 -6.48 -19.20
N GLY A 166 7.07 -6.17 -20.46
CA GLY A 166 6.80 -7.15 -21.52
C GLY A 166 5.34 -7.55 -21.73
N ARG A 167 4.37 -7.07 -20.98
CA ARG A 167 2.94 -7.32 -21.25
C ARG A 167 2.22 -6.03 -21.64
N VAL A 168 2.11 -5.80 -22.94
CA VAL A 168 1.13 -4.85 -23.47
C VAL A 168 -0.22 -5.57 -23.50
N ARG A 169 -0.99 -5.45 -22.40
CA ARG A 169 -2.40 -5.85 -22.42
C ARG A 169 -3.23 -4.66 -22.87
N PHE A 170 -4.04 -4.86 -23.88
CA PHE A 170 -5.04 -3.86 -24.25
C PHE A 170 -6.30 -4.15 -23.43
N SER A 171 -6.71 -3.22 -22.59
CA SER A 171 -8.01 -3.25 -21.95
C SER A 171 -8.71 -1.92 -22.22
N THR A 172 -9.96 -2.00 -22.62
CA THR A 172 -10.85 -0.86 -22.80
C THR A 172 -11.70 -0.61 -21.56
N LYS A 173 -11.44 -1.34 -20.45
CA LYS A 173 -12.15 -1.15 -19.19
C LYS A 173 -11.52 -0.02 -18.39
N ALA A 174 -12.35 0.85 -17.83
CA ALA A 174 -11.95 1.80 -16.80
C ALA A 174 -12.31 1.27 -15.41
N VAL A 175 -11.58 1.73 -14.41
CA VAL A 175 -11.85 1.49 -12.98
C VAL A 175 -12.15 2.82 -12.32
N THR A 176 -13.17 2.86 -11.46
CA THR A 176 -13.49 4.02 -10.63
C THR A 176 -13.44 3.63 -9.15
N TYR A 177 -12.89 4.50 -8.34
CA TYR A 177 -12.81 4.35 -6.90
C TYR A 177 -12.70 5.71 -6.22
N ASP A 178 -13.15 5.79 -4.98
CA ASP A 178 -13.10 7.02 -4.22
C ASP A 178 -11.72 7.20 -3.60
N ARG A 179 -11.21 8.44 -3.65
CA ARG A 179 -9.97 8.85 -3.00
C ARG A 179 -10.26 10.04 -2.11
N LYS A 180 -9.69 10.06 -0.93
CA LYS A 180 -9.80 11.17 0.02
C LYS A 180 -8.44 11.80 0.25
N SER A 181 -8.39 13.12 0.19
CA SER A 181 -7.25 13.88 0.69
C SER A 181 -7.47 14.25 2.15
N PHE A 182 -6.40 14.56 2.83
CA PHE A 182 -6.37 15.02 4.21
C PHE A 182 -5.22 16.01 4.37
N SER A 183 -5.32 16.87 5.39
CA SER A 183 -4.24 17.81 5.66
C SER A 183 -3.03 17.10 6.27
N ARG A 184 -1.84 17.65 6.01
CA ARG A 184 -0.61 17.14 6.62
C ARG A 184 -0.68 17.21 8.15
N SER A 185 -1.22 18.30 8.70
CA SER A 185 -1.34 18.48 10.14
C SER A 185 -2.24 17.43 10.80
N GLU A 186 -3.39 17.09 10.19
CA GLU A 186 -4.26 16.01 10.69
C GLU A 186 -3.58 14.64 10.61
N PHE A 187 -2.85 14.39 9.52
CA PHE A 187 -2.10 13.17 9.34
C PHE A 187 -0.99 13.01 10.40
N GLU A 188 -0.20 14.04 10.62
CA GLU A 188 0.86 14.03 11.64
C GLU A 188 0.29 13.91 13.05
N ALA A 189 -0.78 14.64 13.36
CA ALA A 189 -1.47 14.55 14.67
C ALA A 189 -2.10 13.17 14.95
N ALA A 190 -2.38 12.38 13.92
CA ALA A 190 -2.89 11.02 14.08
C ALA A 190 -1.82 10.02 14.56
N HIS A 191 -0.53 10.37 14.48
CA HIS A 191 0.60 9.54 14.92
C HIS A 191 0.95 9.79 16.39
N VAL A 192 0.01 9.49 17.29
CA VAL A 192 0.22 9.69 18.74
C VAL A 192 1.39 8.83 19.22
N GLY A 193 2.35 9.47 19.90
CA GLY A 193 3.57 8.81 20.41
C GLY A 193 4.68 8.63 19.37
N TYR A 194 4.56 9.33 18.24
CA TYR A 194 5.59 9.36 17.20
C TYR A 194 6.01 10.79 16.88
N ARG A 195 7.22 10.94 16.38
CA ARG A 195 7.69 12.16 15.74
C ARG A 195 8.02 11.90 14.28
N VAL A 196 7.87 12.93 13.48
CA VAL A 196 8.34 12.91 12.09
C VAL A 196 9.87 12.80 12.11
N GLU A 197 10.42 11.82 11.42
CA GLU A 197 11.85 11.66 11.19
C GLU A 197 12.28 12.37 9.92
N SER A 198 11.53 12.14 8.84
CA SER A 198 11.73 12.78 7.56
C SER A 198 10.43 12.83 6.76
N SER A 199 10.30 13.80 5.85
CA SER A 199 9.10 13.94 5.04
C SER A 199 9.37 14.67 3.73
N GLY A 200 8.50 14.46 2.74
CA GLY A 200 8.47 15.15 1.46
C GLY A 200 7.06 15.55 1.07
N SER A 201 6.84 15.89 -0.19
CA SER A 201 5.53 16.38 -0.66
C SER A 201 4.41 15.34 -0.50
N ASP A 202 4.71 14.06 -0.68
CA ASP A 202 3.75 12.96 -0.72
C ASP A 202 4.18 11.73 0.10
N TRP A 203 5.11 11.93 1.04
CA TRP A 203 5.60 10.87 1.91
C TRP A 203 5.98 11.41 3.28
N SER A 204 6.02 10.53 4.29
CA SER A 204 6.52 10.82 5.65
C SER A 204 6.98 9.54 6.30
N ASP A 205 8.09 9.63 7.01
CA ASP A 205 8.63 8.58 7.87
C ASP A 205 8.54 9.02 9.33
N PHE A 206 8.14 8.11 10.19
CA PHE A 206 7.97 8.37 11.62
C PHE A 206 8.77 7.37 12.45
N VAL A 207 9.26 7.85 13.57
CA VAL A 207 9.87 7.03 14.63
C VAL A 207 9.10 7.21 15.92
N ARG A 208 8.94 6.11 16.65
CA ARG A 208 8.27 6.13 17.94
C ARG A 208 9.12 6.88 18.95
N GLU A 209 8.48 7.76 19.72
CA GLU A 209 9.13 8.46 20.82
C GLU A 209 9.40 7.47 21.97
N PRO A 210 10.54 7.64 22.68
CA PRO A 210 10.78 6.88 23.89
C PRO A 210 9.63 7.08 24.88
N SER A 211 9.12 6.00 25.45
CA SER A 211 8.17 6.13 26.56
C SER A 211 8.83 6.91 27.68
N THR A 212 8.35 8.12 27.95
CA THR A 212 8.68 8.82 29.21
C THR A 212 8.02 8.03 30.33
N ALA A 213 8.73 6.98 30.83
CA ALA A 213 8.34 6.35 32.08
C ALA A 213 8.43 7.41 33.18
N CYS A 214 7.29 7.77 33.75
CA CYS A 214 7.20 8.46 35.02
C CYS A 214 7.56 7.53 36.16
#